data_d73d8702f2eb7e09070b0cd249cc86c2
#
_entry.id   d73d8702f2eb7e09070b0cd249cc86c2
#
_cell.length_a   1.000
_cell.length_b   1.000
_cell.length_c   1.000
_cell.angle_alpha   90.00
_cell.angle_beta   90.00
_cell.angle_gamma   90.00
#
_symmetry.space_group_name_H-M   'P 1'
#
loop_
_entity.id
_entity.type
_entity.pdbx_description
1 polymer ?
#
loop_
_entity_poly.entity_id
_entity_poly.type
_entity_poly.pdbx_seq_one_letter_code
_entity_poly.pdbx_strand_id
1 'polypeptide(L)'
;MSALAASPTSSQIYKIALASIVGSVIEQYDFLITGVIAATIWGGIFFKLPWLAAVAAAISVYGLGIIIRPVGAYIFGHLADRKGRKDALVYALVLMGVSTLAIGLTPAYDSIGVAAPALLIVFRLLQGISFGAEFGTAATWVAEQAAHSKYRAF
;
A
#
# COMPACT_ATOMS: atom_id res chain seq x y z
N MET A 1 36.07 13.38 -4.74
CA MET A 1 36.55 12.12 -4.15
C MET A 1 35.31 11.33 -3.77
N SER A 2 34.87 10.43 -4.64
CA SER A 2 33.72 9.56 -4.47
C SER A 2 34.10 8.47 -3.45
N ALA A 3 33.46 8.49 -2.28
CA ALA A 3 33.56 7.37 -1.35
C ALA A 3 32.96 6.16 -2.06
N LEU A 4 33.78 5.18 -2.39
CA LEU A 4 33.38 3.85 -2.86
C LEU A 4 32.43 3.28 -1.80
N ALA A 5 31.13 3.35 -2.05
CA ALA A 5 30.15 2.68 -1.21
C ALA A 5 30.53 1.18 -1.21
N ALA A 6 30.87 0.67 -0.04
CA ALA A 6 31.25 -0.72 0.13
C ALA A 6 30.12 -1.60 -0.42
N SER A 7 30.45 -2.56 -1.28
CA SER A 7 29.49 -3.50 -1.82
C SER A 7 28.75 -4.20 -0.66
N PRO A 8 27.41 -4.27 -0.69
CA PRO A 8 26.64 -4.85 0.40
C PRO A 8 27.06 -6.32 0.61
N THR A 9 27.27 -6.69 1.85
CA THR A 9 27.63 -8.06 2.24
C THR A 9 26.45 -8.99 1.93
N SER A 10 26.71 -10.24 1.58
CA SER A 10 25.67 -11.26 1.33
C SER A 10 24.59 -11.30 2.44
N SER A 11 25.01 -11.10 3.70
CA SER A 11 24.10 -11.00 4.85
C SER A 11 23.17 -9.79 4.80
N GLN A 12 23.65 -8.65 4.29
CA GLN A 12 22.81 -7.44 4.13
C GLN A 12 21.77 -7.62 3.02
N ILE A 13 22.17 -8.22 1.90
CA ILE A 13 21.26 -8.52 0.78
C ILE A 13 20.16 -9.48 1.26
N TYR A 14 20.52 -10.52 2.00
CA TYR A 14 19.54 -11.47 2.54
C TYR A 14 18.55 -10.81 3.50
N LYS A 15 19.01 -9.92 4.38
CA LYS A 15 18.13 -9.16 5.29
C LYS A 15 17.17 -8.24 4.54
N ILE A 16 17.65 -7.55 3.51
CA ILE A 16 16.82 -6.67 2.66
C ILE A 16 15.77 -7.49 1.91
N ALA A 17 16.17 -8.61 1.30
CA ALA A 17 15.25 -9.49 0.59
C ALA A 17 14.19 -10.07 1.54
N LEU A 18 14.58 -10.53 2.72
CA LEU A 18 13.66 -11.05 3.73
C LEU A 18 12.67 -9.96 4.21
N ALA A 19 13.16 -8.75 4.49
CA ALA A 19 12.30 -7.64 4.88
C ALA A 19 11.30 -7.27 3.78
N SER A 20 11.72 -7.28 2.51
CA SER A 20 10.83 -7.03 1.37
C SER A 20 9.76 -8.12 1.24
N ILE A 21 10.14 -9.40 1.39
CA ILE A 21 9.18 -10.52 1.33
C ILE A 21 8.16 -10.41 2.47
N VAL A 22 8.61 -10.14 3.69
CA VAL A 22 7.70 -9.97 4.85
C VAL A 22 6.75 -8.79 4.63
N GLY A 23 7.27 -7.66 4.12
CA GLY A 23 6.44 -6.50 3.76
C GLY A 23 5.35 -6.88 2.76
N SER A 24 5.72 -7.51 1.65
CA SER A 24 4.77 -7.94 0.61
C SER A 24 3.74 -8.97 1.11
N VAL A 25 4.12 -9.86 2.03
CA VAL A 25 3.18 -10.82 2.63
C VAL A 25 2.14 -10.10 3.51
N ILE A 26 2.58 -9.16 4.34
CA ILE A 26 1.68 -8.36 5.19
C ILE A 26 0.74 -7.54 4.32
N GLU A 27 1.25 -6.91 3.28
CA GLU A 27 0.47 -6.15 2.30
C GLU A 27 -0.60 -7.02 1.63
N GLN A 28 -0.22 -8.19 1.14
CA GLN A 28 -1.14 -9.10 0.48
C GLN A 28 -2.22 -9.61 1.45
N TYR A 29 -1.86 -9.83 2.70
CA TYR A 29 -2.79 -10.21 3.76
C TYR A 29 -3.79 -9.09 4.05
N ASP A 30 -3.33 -7.83 4.22
CA ASP A 30 -4.20 -6.65 4.41
C ASP A 30 -5.17 -6.48 3.23
N PHE A 31 -4.67 -6.66 2.02
CA PHE A 31 -5.48 -6.61 0.81
C PHE A 31 -6.60 -7.66 0.80
N LEU A 32 -6.28 -8.92 1.09
CA LEU A 32 -7.26 -10.01 1.11
C LEU A 32 -8.30 -9.82 2.22
N ILE A 33 -7.86 -9.48 3.44
CA ILE A 33 -8.77 -9.22 4.57
C ILE A 33 -9.69 -8.05 4.26
N THR A 34 -9.16 -6.97 3.72
CA THR A 34 -9.96 -5.80 3.37
C THR A 34 -11.02 -6.13 2.32
N GLY A 35 -10.70 -7.01 1.35
CA GLY A 35 -11.67 -7.51 0.37
C GLY A 35 -12.82 -8.28 1.02
N VAL A 36 -12.53 -9.15 1.97
CA VAL A 36 -13.54 -9.89 2.75
C VAL A 36 -14.39 -8.93 3.59
N ILE A 37 -13.78 -7.99 4.29
CA ILE A 37 -14.47 -6.99 5.11
C ILE A 37 -15.36 -6.10 4.24
N ALA A 38 -14.90 -5.69 3.05
CA ALA A 38 -15.69 -4.90 2.10
C ALA A 38 -16.95 -5.66 1.67
N ALA A 39 -16.80 -6.95 1.36
CA ALA A 39 -17.92 -7.78 0.91
C ALA A 39 -18.93 -8.10 2.02
N THR A 40 -18.50 -8.15 3.28
CA THR A 40 -19.31 -8.67 4.38
C THR A 40 -19.78 -7.58 5.37
N ILE A 41 -18.96 -6.58 5.65
CA ILE A 41 -19.14 -5.65 6.77
C ILE A 41 -19.40 -4.21 6.28
N TRP A 42 -18.60 -3.70 5.34
CA TRP A 42 -18.68 -2.28 4.96
C TRP A 42 -20.04 -1.87 4.40
N GLY A 43 -20.71 -2.77 3.66
CA GLY A 43 -22.05 -2.54 3.14
C GLY A 43 -23.04 -2.14 4.23
N GLY A 44 -23.05 -2.85 5.34
CA GLY A 44 -23.94 -2.61 6.47
C GLY A 44 -23.56 -1.41 7.35
N ILE A 45 -22.25 -1.12 7.48
CA ILE A 45 -21.76 -0.06 8.37
C ILE A 45 -21.76 1.31 7.69
N PHE A 46 -21.27 1.37 6.45
CA PHE A 46 -21.01 2.66 5.77
C PHE A 46 -22.08 3.07 4.76
N PHE A 47 -23.00 2.16 4.37
CA PHE A 47 -23.99 2.44 3.34
C PHE A 47 -25.40 2.13 3.83
N LYS A 48 -26.28 3.14 3.84
CA LYS A 48 -27.70 2.97 4.16
C LYS A 48 -28.51 2.66 2.90
N LEU A 49 -28.21 1.53 2.27
CA LEU A 49 -28.80 1.05 1.02
C LEU A 49 -29.38 -0.34 1.19
N PRO A 50 -30.30 -0.79 0.29
CA PRO A 50 -30.69 -2.20 0.25
C PRO A 50 -29.47 -3.10 0.15
N TRP A 51 -29.52 -4.27 0.79
CA TRP A 51 -28.36 -5.15 1.01
C TRP A 51 -27.47 -5.35 -0.23
N LEU A 52 -28.07 -5.68 -1.37
CA LEU A 52 -27.29 -5.94 -2.59
C LEU A 52 -26.58 -4.66 -3.11
N ALA A 53 -27.25 -3.51 -3.05
CA ALA A 53 -26.67 -2.23 -3.44
C ALA A 53 -25.57 -1.78 -2.48
N ALA A 54 -25.71 -2.03 -1.18
CA ALA A 54 -24.70 -1.73 -0.17
C ALA A 54 -23.42 -2.56 -0.36
N VAL A 55 -23.56 -3.86 -0.63
CA VAL A 55 -22.43 -4.75 -0.94
C VAL A 55 -21.75 -4.31 -2.24
N ALA A 56 -22.51 -4.02 -3.29
CA ALA A 56 -21.95 -3.54 -4.56
C ALA A 56 -21.19 -2.23 -4.40
N ALA A 57 -21.72 -1.26 -3.61
CA ALA A 57 -21.03 -0.01 -3.30
C ALA A 57 -19.73 -0.26 -2.53
N ALA A 58 -19.74 -1.11 -1.51
CA ALA A 58 -18.56 -1.44 -0.71
C ALA A 58 -17.46 -2.12 -1.56
N ILE A 59 -17.80 -3.06 -2.42
CA ILE A 59 -16.89 -3.72 -3.35
C ILE A 59 -16.34 -2.71 -4.38
N SER A 60 -17.17 -1.76 -4.83
CA SER A 60 -16.73 -0.71 -5.74
C SER A 60 -15.68 0.19 -5.09
N VAL A 61 -15.89 0.59 -3.83
CA VAL A 61 -14.88 1.35 -3.05
C VAL A 61 -13.60 0.56 -2.87
N TYR A 62 -13.68 -0.75 -2.61
CA TYR A 62 -12.52 -1.62 -2.57
C TYR A 62 -11.76 -1.61 -3.91
N GLY A 63 -12.49 -1.70 -5.03
CA GLY A 63 -11.93 -1.67 -6.38
C GLY A 63 -11.25 -0.33 -6.73
N LEU A 64 -11.77 0.80 -6.24
CA LEU A 64 -11.13 2.12 -6.41
C LEU A 64 -9.70 2.13 -5.86
N GLY A 65 -9.44 1.45 -4.74
CA GLY A 65 -8.09 1.30 -4.19
C GLY A 65 -7.13 0.55 -5.13
N ILE A 66 -7.63 -0.32 -6.01
CA ILE A 66 -6.82 -1.00 -7.03
C ILE A 66 -6.55 -0.06 -8.20
N ILE A 67 -7.57 0.64 -8.67
CA ILE A 67 -7.49 1.50 -9.86
C ILE A 67 -6.54 2.68 -9.62
N ILE A 68 -6.42 3.19 -8.40
CA ILE A 68 -5.55 4.33 -8.07
C ILE A 68 -4.06 3.95 -7.95
N ARG A 69 -3.69 2.67 -7.89
CA ARG A 69 -2.29 2.21 -7.73
C ARG A 69 -1.29 2.80 -8.73
N PRO A 70 -1.60 2.92 -10.04
CA PRO A 70 -0.67 3.54 -10.99
C PRO A 70 -0.30 4.98 -10.63
N VAL A 71 -1.24 5.74 -10.06
CA VAL A 71 -0.99 7.10 -9.57
C VAL A 71 -0.01 7.07 -8.39
N GLY A 72 -0.19 6.11 -7.48
CA GLY A 72 0.74 5.87 -6.38
C GLY A 72 2.15 5.52 -6.86
N ALA A 73 2.27 4.61 -7.82
CA ALA A 73 3.54 4.23 -8.43
C ALA A 73 4.27 5.45 -9.04
N TYR A 74 3.53 6.33 -9.73
CA TYR A 74 4.10 7.56 -10.29
C TYR A 74 4.58 8.53 -9.19
N ILE A 75 3.75 8.82 -8.18
CA ILE A 75 4.07 9.75 -7.10
C ILE A 75 5.29 9.27 -6.31
N PHE A 76 5.27 8.03 -5.86
CA PHE A 76 6.34 7.48 -5.05
C PHE A 76 7.58 7.11 -5.86
N GLY A 77 7.44 6.77 -7.14
CA GLY A 77 8.56 6.64 -8.06
C GLY A 77 9.35 7.93 -8.15
N HIS A 78 8.66 9.06 -8.40
CA HIS A 78 9.29 10.38 -8.44
C HIS A 78 9.90 10.78 -7.09
N LEU A 79 9.25 10.43 -5.97
CA LEU A 79 9.81 10.65 -4.64
C LEU A 79 11.07 9.82 -4.40
N ALA A 80 11.09 8.57 -4.86
CA ALA A 80 12.23 7.67 -4.75
C ALA A 80 13.45 8.18 -5.53
N ASP A 81 13.22 8.77 -6.71
CA ASP A 81 14.28 9.37 -7.53
C ASP A 81 14.88 10.62 -6.87
N ARG A 82 14.09 11.38 -6.09
CA ARG A 82 14.54 12.60 -5.42
C ARG A 82 15.12 12.39 -4.03
N LYS A 83 14.49 11.57 -3.20
CA LYS A 83 14.84 11.37 -1.79
C LYS A 83 15.50 10.03 -1.49
N GLY A 84 15.54 9.17 -2.48
CA GLY A 84 16.04 7.80 -2.34
C GLY A 84 14.94 6.78 -2.08
N ARG A 85 15.19 5.56 -2.52
CA ARG A 85 14.21 4.45 -2.52
C ARG A 85 13.77 4.03 -1.13
N LYS A 86 14.70 4.05 -0.16
CA LYS A 86 14.41 3.70 1.23
C LYS A 86 13.37 4.65 1.85
N ASP A 87 13.57 5.95 1.68
CA ASP A 87 12.68 6.95 2.28
C ASP A 87 11.30 6.92 1.63
N ALA A 88 11.24 6.77 0.31
CA ALA A 88 9.97 6.62 -0.40
C ALA A 88 9.17 5.40 0.09
N LEU A 89 9.84 4.25 0.30
CA LEU A 89 9.22 3.05 0.84
C LEU A 89 8.68 3.27 2.27
N VAL A 90 9.46 3.91 3.13
CA VAL A 90 9.03 4.22 4.51
C VAL A 90 7.80 5.13 4.50
N TYR A 91 7.77 6.18 3.66
CA TYR A 91 6.60 7.05 3.55
C TYR A 91 5.37 6.30 3.03
N ALA A 92 5.54 5.39 2.07
CA ALA A 92 4.45 4.55 1.59
C ALA A 92 3.88 3.66 2.70
N LEU A 93 4.73 2.96 3.45
CA LEU A 93 4.31 2.10 4.56
C LEU A 93 3.59 2.89 5.67
N VAL A 94 4.10 4.08 6.02
CA VAL A 94 3.45 4.95 7.01
C VAL A 94 2.08 5.40 6.51
N LEU A 95 1.97 5.83 5.25
CA LEU A 95 0.70 6.25 4.65
C LEU A 95 -0.30 5.09 4.63
N MET A 96 0.13 3.87 4.30
CA MET A 96 -0.71 2.67 4.32
C MET A 96 -1.24 2.39 5.74
N GLY A 97 -0.35 2.36 6.73
CA GLY A 97 -0.73 2.09 8.11
C GLY A 97 -1.69 3.14 8.68
N VAL A 98 -1.43 4.43 8.43
CA VAL A 98 -2.32 5.52 8.86
C VAL A 98 -3.68 5.43 8.17
N SER A 99 -3.71 5.11 6.87
CA SER A 99 -4.97 4.96 6.12
C SER A 99 -5.79 3.77 6.62
N THR A 100 -5.15 2.64 6.90
CA THR A 100 -5.80 1.45 7.47
C THR A 100 -6.39 1.74 8.86
N LEU A 101 -5.63 2.41 9.73
CA LEU A 101 -6.14 2.85 11.03
C LEU A 101 -7.31 3.81 10.90
N ALA A 102 -7.23 4.78 9.98
CA ALA A 102 -8.30 5.76 9.75
C ALA A 102 -9.59 5.10 9.26
N ILE A 103 -9.50 4.08 8.39
CA ILE A 103 -10.66 3.27 7.98
C ILE A 103 -11.28 2.60 9.21
N GLY A 104 -10.48 1.97 10.07
CA GLY A 104 -10.95 1.29 11.28
C GLY A 104 -11.57 2.24 12.32
N LEU A 105 -11.14 3.48 12.36
CA LEU A 105 -11.66 4.51 13.27
C LEU A 105 -12.83 5.32 12.68
N THR A 106 -13.18 5.12 11.41
CA THR A 106 -14.28 5.86 10.76
C THR A 106 -15.61 5.46 11.38
N PRO A 107 -16.39 6.43 11.90
CA PRO A 107 -17.70 6.14 12.48
C PRO A 107 -18.68 5.60 11.43
N ALA A 108 -19.67 4.83 11.90
CA ALA A 108 -20.72 4.26 11.05
C ALA A 108 -21.62 5.35 10.43
N TYR A 109 -22.36 4.97 9.39
CA TYR A 109 -23.33 5.86 8.73
C TYR A 109 -24.34 6.45 9.68
N ASP A 110 -24.80 5.69 10.68
CA ASP A 110 -25.80 6.15 11.64
C ASP A 110 -25.31 7.29 12.54
N SER A 111 -23.98 7.45 12.68
CA SER A 111 -23.37 8.52 13.49
C SER A 111 -23.08 9.79 12.69
N ILE A 112 -22.55 9.67 11.48
CA ILE A 112 -22.05 10.81 10.68
C ILE A 112 -22.68 10.90 9.29
N GLY A 113 -23.65 10.04 8.98
CA GLY A 113 -24.39 10.07 7.71
C GLY A 113 -23.50 9.87 6.49
N VAL A 114 -23.70 10.67 5.45
CA VAL A 114 -23.01 10.60 4.16
C VAL A 114 -21.49 10.83 4.28
N ALA A 115 -21.03 11.41 5.38
CA ALA A 115 -19.60 11.59 5.61
C ALA A 115 -18.88 10.23 5.83
N ALA A 116 -19.58 9.20 6.32
CA ALA A 116 -18.98 7.88 6.55
C ALA A 116 -18.47 7.22 5.24
N PRO A 117 -19.28 7.03 4.20
CA PRO A 117 -18.79 6.50 2.93
C PRO A 117 -17.80 7.43 2.24
N ALA A 118 -17.94 8.76 2.38
CA ALA A 118 -16.97 9.70 1.81
C ALA A 118 -15.57 9.54 2.42
N LEU A 119 -15.47 9.44 3.74
CA LEU A 119 -14.20 9.19 4.44
C LEU A 119 -13.62 7.82 4.07
N LEU A 120 -14.46 6.79 4.00
CA LEU A 120 -14.04 5.46 3.56
C LEU A 120 -13.38 5.50 2.16
N ILE A 121 -14.00 6.20 1.21
CA ILE A 121 -13.47 6.38 -0.14
C ILE A 121 -12.11 7.09 -0.10
N VAL A 122 -12.00 8.21 0.64
CA VAL A 122 -10.76 8.98 0.74
C VAL A 122 -9.63 8.13 1.31
N PHE A 123 -9.87 7.45 2.44
CA PHE A 123 -8.84 6.60 3.05
C PHE A 123 -8.50 5.40 2.19
N ARG A 124 -9.46 4.84 1.46
CA ARG A 124 -9.19 3.75 0.52
C ARG A 124 -8.35 4.19 -0.68
N LEU A 125 -8.55 5.39 -1.19
CA LEU A 125 -7.71 5.97 -2.23
C LEU A 125 -6.27 6.21 -1.71
N LEU A 126 -6.12 6.76 -0.50
CA LEU A 126 -4.80 6.95 0.12
C LEU A 126 -4.07 5.62 0.33
N GLN A 127 -4.77 4.59 0.79
CA GLN A 127 -4.25 3.24 0.93
C GLN A 127 -3.82 2.66 -0.43
N GLY A 128 -4.64 2.83 -1.48
CA GLY A 128 -4.32 2.39 -2.84
C GLY A 128 -3.10 3.11 -3.44
N ILE A 129 -2.94 4.41 -3.15
CA ILE A 129 -1.76 5.18 -3.55
C ILE A 129 -0.49 4.61 -2.90
N SER A 130 -0.53 4.25 -1.61
CA SER A 130 0.63 3.63 -0.95
C SER A 130 0.97 2.27 -1.52
N PHE A 131 -0.01 1.44 -1.82
CA PHE A 131 0.18 0.14 -2.47
C PHE A 131 0.92 0.24 -3.80
N GLY A 132 0.61 1.28 -4.61
CA GLY A 132 1.29 1.50 -5.88
C GLY A 132 2.80 1.76 -5.73
N ALA A 133 3.22 2.34 -4.61
CA ALA A 133 4.60 2.64 -4.30
C ALA A 133 5.46 1.39 -4.05
N GLU A 134 4.90 0.39 -3.37
CA GLU A 134 5.66 -0.76 -2.88
C GLU A 134 6.16 -1.65 -4.01
N PHE A 135 5.30 -2.00 -4.95
CA PHE A 135 5.66 -2.89 -6.04
C PHE A 135 6.81 -2.36 -6.91
N GLY A 136 6.76 -1.07 -7.30
CA GLY A 136 7.80 -0.46 -8.12
C GLY A 136 9.09 -0.23 -7.35
N THR A 137 9.01 0.27 -6.13
CA THR A 137 10.16 0.70 -5.32
C THR A 137 10.92 -0.48 -4.72
N ALA A 138 10.22 -1.49 -4.20
CA ALA A 138 10.84 -2.67 -3.61
C ALA A 138 11.56 -3.52 -4.67
N ALA A 139 10.92 -3.79 -5.81
CA ALA A 139 11.53 -4.58 -6.89
C ALA A 139 12.78 -3.90 -7.47
N THR A 140 12.71 -2.60 -7.72
CA THR A 140 13.86 -1.84 -8.23
C THR A 140 14.97 -1.71 -7.19
N TRP A 141 14.65 -1.54 -5.90
CA TRP A 141 15.64 -1.46 -4.85
C TRP A 141 16.42 -2.76 -4.71
N VAL A 142 15.74 -3.90 -4.70
CA VAL A 142 16.38 -5.23 -4.71
C VAL A 142 17.24 -5.42 -5.96
N ALA A 143 16.75 -5.04 -7.13
CA ALA A 143 17.49 -5.15 -8.40
C ALA A 143 18.76 -4.27 -8.41
N GLU A 144 18.68 -3.04 -7.91
CA GLU A 144 19.85 -2.15 -7.79
C GLU A 144 20.89 -2.69 -6.82
N GLN A 145 20.47 -3.22 -5.68
CA GLN A 145 21.39 -3.85 -4.72
C GLN A 145 22.02 -5.13 -5.29
N ALA A 146 21.26 -5.93 -6.03
CA ALA A 146 21.78 -7.13 -6.70
C ALA A 146 22.76 -6.79 -7.84
N ALA A 147 22.53 -5.70 -8.58
CA ALA A 147 23.41 -5.24 -9.65
C ALA A 147 24.79 -4.78 -9.13
N HIS A 148 24.85 -4.28 -7.89
CA HIS A 148 26.11 -3.89 -7.21
C HIS A 148 26.80 -5.07 -6.53
N SER A 149 26.16 -6.22 -6.42
CA SER A 149 26.72 -7.44 -5.86
C SER A 149 27.18 -8.39 -6.97
N LYS A 150 28.08 -9.34 -6.63
CA LYS A 150 28.56 -10.41 -7.51
C LYS A 150 27.43 -11.33 -8.03
N TYR A 151 26.22 -11.18 -7.49
CA TYR A 151 25.03 -11.92 -7.87
C TYR A 151 24.22 -11.06 -8.86
N ARG A 152 24.59 -11.12 -10.15
CA ARG A 152 23.68 -10.69 -11.21
C ARG A 152 22.51 -11.66 -11.19
N ALA A 153 21.33 -11.16 -10.94
CA ALA A 153 20.10 -11.94 -11.06
C ALA A 153 20.00 -12.51 -12.48
N PHE A 154 19.80 -13.80 -12.54
CA PHE A 154 19.50 -14.52 -13.76
C PHE A 154 18.11 -14.12 -14.27
#